data_932a43664698339d307a189b8960b0af
#
_entry.id   932a43664698339d307a189b8960b0af
#
_cell.length_a   1.000
_cell.length_b   1.000
_cell.length_c   1.000
_cell.angle_alpha   90.00
_cell.angle_beta   90.00
_cell.angle_gamma   90.00
#
_symmetry.space_group_name_H-M   'P 1'
#
loop_
_entity.id
_entity.type
_entity.pdbx_description
1 polymer ?
#
loop_
_entity_poly.entity_id
_entity_poly.type
_entity_poly.pdbx_seq_one_letter_code
_entity_poly.pdbx_strand_id
1 'polypeptide(L)'
;MSTSSALSPTFKRALLSTLTATAMLGAASLSNAALFNKNLPKDPDAELSVGLNVMAVKSAYDLEDSTDVLVLPGVFYDNNKIYARGAQAGAYIINDGTNQLAAYAQLAGSEFDPDDAKGALQGLDERKASAAAGLSYQRRTPIGGFRVQYATDILDRSGGATARLSYIARISKNKLTVYPSVGFEYNDADYNEYYYGVSDAESAKTGVEAYTSNSSLSPYINISANYDFNERWAGFANQSLSYLSNEQYDSPMVDSRTDSTTTLGLLYKF
;
A
#
# COMPACT_ATOMS: atom_id res chain seq x y z
N MET A 1 20.72 -34.78 17.99
CA MET A 1 19.70 -33.89 18.55
C MET A 1 19.67 -32.63 17.68
N SER A 2 18.77 -32.58 16.72
CA SER A 2 18.61 -31.47 15.80
C SER A 2 17.45 -30.60 16.34
N THR A 3 17.75 -29.44 16.87
CA THR A 3 16.74 -28.44 17.27
C THR A 3 16.39 -27.63 16.04
N SER A 4 15.38 -28.08 15.31
CA SER A 4 14.68 -27.27 14.35
C SER A 4 13.89 -26.19 15.14
N SER A 5 14.40 -24.97 15.18
CA SER A 5 13.64 -23.82 15.67
C SER A 5 12.54 -23.50 14.65
N ALA A 6 11.39 -24.14 14.80
CA ALA A 6 10.19 -23.72 14.09
C ALA A 6 9.83 -22.32 14.58
N LEU A 7 9.79 -21.36 13.66
CA LEU A 7 9.21 -20.02 13.89
C LEU A 7 7.81 -20.21 14.47
N SER A 8 7.46 -19.39 15.48
CA SER A 8 6.15 -19.48 16.12
C SER A 8 5.02 -19.32 15.09
N PRO A 9 3.86 -19.93 15.31
CA PRO A 9 2.71 -19.77 14.40
C PRO A 9 2.34 -18.30 14.18
N THR A 10 2.45 -17.47 15.19
CA THR A 10 2.26 -16.01 15.15
C THR A 10 3.21 -15.32 14.17
N PHE A 11 4.47 -15.73 14.12
CA PHE A 11 5.46 -15.14 13.21
C PHE A 11 5.22 -15.54 11.74
N LYS A 12 4.69 -16.75 11.50
CA LYS A 12 4.32 -17.21 10.15
C LYS A 12 3.04 -16.52 9.64
N ARG A 13 2.11 -16.24 10.54
CA ARG A 13 0.85 -15.53 10.22
C ARG A 13 1.13 -14.06 9.95
N ALA A 14 1.88 -13.37 10.80
CA ALA A 14 2.28 -11.97 10.59
C ALA A 14 2.99 -11.74 9.24
N LEU A 15 3.70 -12.73 8.71
CA LEU A 15 4.38 -12.60 7.40
C LEU A 15 3.41 -12.64 6.21
N LEU A 16 2.23 -13.24 6.35
CA LEU A 16 1.21 -13.31 5.29
C LEU A 16 0.14 -12.23 5.42
N SER A 17 -0.24 -11.88 6.66
CA SER A 17 -1.39 -11.02 6.92
C SER A 17 -1.16 -9.53 6.64
N THR A 18 0.01 -9.04 6.91
CA THR A 18 0.33 -7.59 6.85
C THR A 18 0.92 -7.13 5.51
N LEU A 19 1.08 -8.03 4.55
CA LEU A 19 1.66 -7.71 3.22
C LEU A 19 0.77 -6.80 2.35
N THR A 20 -0.48 -6.58 2.72
CA THR A 20 -1.51 -6.18 1.77
C THR A 20 -1.97 -4.73 1.84
N ALA A 21 -2.43 -4.24 2.95
CA ALA A 21 -2.86 -2.83 3.05
C ALA A 21 -1.68 -1.87 2.88
N THR A 22 -0.51 -2.32 3.26
CA THR A 22 0.70 -1.50 3.34
C THR A 22 1.51 -1.47 2.06
N ALA A 23 1.39 -2.51 1.24
CA ALA A 23 2.06 -2.54 -0.06
C ALA A 23 1.56 -1.43 -0.99
N MET A 24 0.30 -1.00 -0.87
CA MET A 24 -0.23 0.12 -1.64
C MET A 24 0.44 1.44 -1.30
N LEU A 25 0.77 1.68 -0.04
CA LEU A 25 1.33 2.96 0.40
C LEU A 25 2.86 3.00 0.29
N GLY A 26 3.54 1.89 0.58
CA GLY A 26 4.99 1.77 0.43
C GLY A 26 5.46 1.78 -1.03
N ALA A 27 4.73 1.13 -1.94
CA ALA A 27 5.03 1.15 -3.38
C ALA A 27 4.84 2.56 -3.98
N ALA A 28 3.90 3.36 -3.46
CA ALA A 28 3.72 4.74 -3.89
C ALA A 28 4.93 5.63 -3.60
N SER A 29 5.70 5.35 -2.54
CA SER A 29 6.80 6.20 -2.12
C SER A 29 8.05 6.09 -3.00
N LEU A 30 8.38 4.88 -3.44
CA LEU A 30 9.52 4.66 -4.32
C LEU A 30 9.18 4.90 -5.78
N SER A 31 7.92 4.69 -6.16
CA SER A 31 7.43 5.14 -7.46
C SER A 31 7.57 6.66 -7.63
N ASN A 32 7.50 7.43 -6.55
CA ASN A 32 7.68 8.88 -6.61
C ASN A 32 9.12 9.28 -6.95
N ALA A 33 10.14 8.53 -6.51
CA ALA A 33 11.53 8.80 -6.87
C ALA A 33 11.80 8.62 -8.37
N ALA A 34 11.30 7.54 -8.96
CA ALA A 34 11.41 7.29 -10.40
C ALA A 34 10.58 8.28 -11.25
N LEU A 35 9.52 8.86 -10.68
CA LEU A 35 8.62 9.77 -11.39
C LEU A 35 9.25 11.11 -11.80
N PHE A 36 10.29 11.56 -11.13
CA PHE A 36 10.91 12.86 -11.36
C PHE A 36 12.33 12.76 -11.94
N ASN A 37 12.79 11.55 -12.28
CA ASN A 37 14.04 11.41 -12.99
C ASN A 37 13.88 11.93 -14.43
N LYS A 38 14.37 13.15 -14.68
CA LYS A 38 14.33 13.78 -16.00
C LYS A 38 15.24 13.09 -17.03
N ASN A 39 16.19 12.31 -16.55
CA ASN A 39 17.11 11.52 -17.35
C ASN A 39 16.70 10.05 -17.24
N LEU A 40 15.51 9.70 -17.76
CA LEU A 40 15.22 8.31 -18.03
C LEU A 40 16.28 7.83 -19.02
N PRO A 41 17.05 6.77 -18.72
CA PRO A 41 18.01 6.24 -19.66
C PRO A 41 17.30 5.94 -20.98
N LYS A 42 17.81 6.48 -22.06
CA LYS A 42 17.23 6.23 -23.38
C LYS A 42 17.44 4.81 -23.86
N ASP A 43 18.27 4.04 -23.15
CA ASP A 43 18.54 2.62 -23.38
C ASP A 43 19.46 2.04 -22.31
N PRO A 44 19.62 0.77 -22.25
CA PRO A 44 18.98 -0.34 -21.58
C PRO A 44 19.55 -0.64 -20.20
N ASP A 45 20.17 0.30 -19.53
CA ASP A 45 20.70 0.06 -18.19
C ASP A 45 19.52 0.07 -17.20
N ALA A 46 18.99 -1.12 -16.97
CA ALA A 46 17.95 -1.33 -15.98
C ALA A 46 18.44 -0.86 -14.62
N GLU A 47 17.70 0.01 -13.96
CA GLU A 47 17.94 0.35 -12.56
C GLU A 47 17.46 -0.82 -11.68
N LEU A 48 18.39 -1.48 -11.00
CA LEU A 48 18.09 -2.52 -10.02
C LEU A 48 18.59 -2.06 -8.65
N SER A 49 17.72 -2.10 -7.66
CA SER A 49 18.10 -1.91 -6.28
C SER A 49 17.49 -3.01 -5.42
N VAL A 50 18.26 -3.52 -4.47
CA VAL A 50 17.78 -4.49 -3.50
C VAL A 50 18.11 -4.03 -2.09
N GLY A 51 17.30 -4.43 -1.12
CA GLY A 51 17.54 -3.99 0.25
C GLY A 51 16.61 -4.63 1.27
N LEU A 52 16.59 -4.05 2.44
CA LEU A 52 15.71 -4.41 3.54
C LEU A 52 14.86 -3.21 3.95
N ASN A 53 13.62 -3.49 4.25
CA ASN A 53 12.63 -2.52 4.71
C ASN A 53 12.10 -2.94 6.07
N VAL A 54 12.01 -1.99 6.99
CA VAL A 54 11.23 -2.12 8.22
C VAL A 54 9.98 -1.31 8.05
N MET A 55 8.84 -1.93 8.28
CA MET A 55 7.53 -1.34 8.08
C MET A 55 6.69 -1.50 9.34
N ALA A 56 6.16 -0.39 9.84
CA ALA A 56 5.18 -0.36 10.91
C ALA A 56 3.83 0.06 10.34
N VAL A 57 2.82 -0.78 10.55
CA VAL A 57 1.43 -0.57 10.10
C VAL A 57 0.57 -0.38 11.32
N LYS A 58 -0.18 0.71 11.35
CA LYS A 58 -1.24 0.89 12.32
C LYS A 58 -2.58 0.77 11.60
N SER A 59 -3.31 -0.29 11.93
CA SER A 59 -4.65 -0.57 11.41
C SER A 59 -5.71 0.28 12.11
N ALA A 60 -6.78 0.58 11.39
CA ALA A 60 -7.98 1.21 11.95
C ALA A 60 -8.94 0.22 12.60
N TYR A 61 -8.81 -1.07 12.39
CA TYR A 61 -9.63 -2.09 13.02
C TYR A 61 -9.43 -2.15 14.54
N ASP A 62 -10.46 -2.58 15.26
CA ASP A 62 -10.44 -2.77 16.71
C ASP A 62 -9.73 -4.09 17.09
N LEU A 63 -8.41 -4.03 17.13
CA LEU A 63 -7.51 -5.15 17.39
C LEU A 63 -6.86 -5.02 18.79
N GLU A 64 -6.46 -6.17 19.38
CA GLU A 64 -5.70 -6.19 20.66
C GLU A 64 -4.37 -5.44 20.51
N ASP A 65 -3.67 -5.67 19.39
CA ASP A 65 -2.52 -4.88 18.96
C ASP A 65 -2.79 -4.35 17.56
N SER A 66 -3.08 -3.06 17.46
CA SER A 66 -3.36 -2.41 16.18
C SER A 66 -2.10 -2.03 15.39
N THR A 67 -0.89 -2.38 15.87
CA THR A 67 0.37 -2.01 15.25
C THR A 67 1.25 -3.20 14.97
N ASP A 68 1.44 -3.52 13.69
CA ASP A 68 2.35 -4.57 13.23
C ASP A 68 3.67 -4.00 12.75
N VAL A 69 4.77 -4.71 13.05
CA VAL A 69 6.11 -4.37 12.56
C VAL A 69 6.68 -5.53 11.75
N LEU A 70 7.03 -5.24 10.50
CA LEU A 70 7.51 -6.20 9.53
C LEU A 70 8.89 -5.84 9.02
N VAL A 71 9.72 -6.86 8.80
CA VAL A 71 10.99 -6.73 8.07
C VAL A 71 10.85 -7.50 6.76
N LEU A 72 10.94 -6.77 5.65
CA LEU A 72 10.69 -7.31 4.31
C LEU A 72 11.87 -7.04 3.38
N PRO A 73 12.21 -7.98 2.49
CA PRO A 73 13.13 -7.69 1.40
C PRO A 73 12.50 -6.66 0.46
N GLY A 74 13.30 -5.72 -0.02
CA GLY A 74 12.91 -4.75 -1.03
C GLY A 74 13.62 -5.03 -2.36
N VAL A 75 12.87 -5.14 -3.43
CA VAL A 75 13.40 -5.23 -4.80
C VAL A 75 12.77 -4.10 -5.61
N PHE A 76 13.61 -3.30 -6.26
CA PHE A 76 13.19 -2.21 -7.14
C PHE A 76 13.89 -2.37 -8.48
N TYR A 77 13.09 -2.53 -9.51
CA TYR A 77 13.55 -2.69 -10.88
C TYR A 77 12.78 -1.75 -11.79
N ASP A 78 13.44 -1.09 -12.70
CA ASP A 78 12.81 -0.27 -13.73
C ASP A 78 13.73 -0.21 -14.96
N ASN A 79 13.22 -0.57 -16.13
CA ASN A 79 13.94 -0.47 -17.40
C ASN A 79 13.17 0.37 -18.45
N ASN A 80 12.30 1.28 -17.98
CA ASN A 80 11.43 2.12 -18.83
C ASN A 80 10.39 1.38 -19.67
N LYS A 81 10.34 0.04 -19.61
CA LYS A 81 9.33 -0.82 -20.25
C LYS A 81 8.49 -1.53 -19.22
N ILE A 82 9.16 -2.13 -18.22
CA ILE A 82 8.53 -2.80 -17.09
C ILE A 82 9.16 -2.33 -15.80
N TYR A 83 8.42 -2.44 -14.72
CA TYR A 83 8.91 -2.11 -13.37
C TYR A 83 8.40 -3.10 -12.33
N ALA A 84 9.18 -3.24 -11.26
CA ALA A 84 8.76 -3.88 -10.02
C ALA A 84 9.20 -2.99 -8.84
N ARG A 85 8.30 -2.69 -7.92
CA ARG A 85 8.53 -1.75 -6.83
C ARG A 85 7.79 -2.23 -5.59
N GLY A 86 8.51 -2.95 -4.73
CA GLY A 86 7.88 -3.60 -3.58
C GLY A 86 6.82 -4.58 -4.02
N ALA A 87 5.58 -4.35 -3.60
CA ALA A 87 4.44 -5.23 -3.91
C ALA A 87 3.67 -4.83 -5.18
N GLN A 88 4.19 -3.94 -5.99
CA GLN A 88 3.60 -3.53 -7.27
C GLN A 88 4.55 -3.85 -8.42
N ALA A 89 4.01 -4.41 -9.51
CA ALA A 89 4.71 -4.58 -10.77
C ALA A 89 3.84 -4.09 -11.94
N GLY A 90 4.48 -3.65 -13.03
CA GLY A 90 3.73 -3.13 -14.16
C GLY A 90 4.55 -2.97 -15.43
N ALA A 91 3.85 -2.59 -16.50
CA ALA A 91 4.43 -2.30 -17.79
C ALA A 91 3.96 -0.92 -18.28
N TYR A 92 4.90 -0.14 -18.80
CA TYR A 92 4.59 1.16 -19.37
C TYR A 92 4.02 1.01 -20.78
N ILE A 93 2.89 1.66 -21.02
CA ILE A 93 2.26 1.82 -22.32
C ILE A 93 2.78 3.12 -22.95
N ILE A 94 2.87 4.19 -22.13
CA ILE A 94 3.45 5.47 -22.48
C ILE A 94 4.45 5.85 -21.38
N ASN A 95 5.65 6.29 -21.75
CA ASN A 95 6.66 6.81 -20.83
C ASN A 95 7.55 7.81 -21.56
N ASP A 96 7.03 9.02 -21.82
CA ASP A 96 7.68 10.06 -22.64
C ASP A 96 8.38 11.15 -21.84
N GLY A 97 8.49 10.96 -20.51
CA GLY A 97 9.09 11.93 -19.60
C GLY A 97 8.10 12.98 -19.05
N THR A 98 6.98 13.22 -19.73
CA THR A 98 5.89 14.10 -19.28
C THR A 98 4.67 13.27 -18.87
N ASN A 99 4.31 12.31 -19.72
CA ASN A 99 3.18 11.43 -19.52
C ASN A 99 3.69 10.01 -19.25
N GLN A 100 3.07 9.35 -18.32
CA GLN A 100 3.33 7.95 -18.01
C GLN A 100 2.00 7.24 -17.87
N LEU A 101 1.71 6.31 -18.77
CA LEU A 101 0.59 5.39 -18.69
C LEU A 101 1.14 3.98 -18.51
N ALA A 102 0.67 3.27 -17.50
CA ALA A 102 1.11 1.91 -17.21
C ALA A 102 -0.08 1.02 -16.85
N ALA A 103 -0.01 -0.24 -17.28
CA ALA A 103 -0.79 -1.31 -16.69
C ALA A 103 0.01 -1.87 -15.49
N TYR A 104 -0.68 -2.21 -14.40
CA TYR A 104 -0.02 -2.72 -13.20
C TYR A 104 -0.86 -3.75 -12.46
N ALA A 105 -0.18 -4.54 -11.66
CA ALA A 105 -0.77 -5.38 -10.63
C ALA A 105 -0.08 -5.10 -9.30
N GLN A 106 -0.84 -5.24 -8.21
CA GLN A 106 -0.34 -5.00 -6.85
C GLN A 106 -1.09 -5.86 -5.83
N LEU A 107 -0.50 -6.05 -4.67
CA LEU A 107 -1.24 -6.55 -3.52
C LEU A 107 -2.24 -5.49 -3.05
N ALA A 108 -3.41 -5.92 -2.59
CA ALA A 108 -4.55 -5.06 -2.29
C ALA A 108 -5.34 -5.57 -1.08
N GLY A 109 -6.10 -4.66 -0.46
CA GLY A 109 -7.04 -4.97 0.60
C GLY A 109 -6.60 -4.53 2.00
N SER A 110 -7.56 -4.43 2.90
CA SER A 110 -7.39 -4.19 4.33
C SER A 110 -7.68 -5.50 5.06
N GLU A 111 -6.62 -6.22 5.45
CA GLU A 111 -6.77 -7.54 6.07
C GLU A 111 -7.26 -7.42 7.52
N PHE A 112 -8.21 -8.30 7.89
CA PHE A 112 -8.70 -8.45 9.25
C PHE A 112 -8.60 -9.91 9.66
N ASP A 113 -7.82 -10.18 10.71
CA ASP A 113 -7.72 -11.50 11.33
C ASP A 113 -8.53 -11.49 12.65
N PRO A 114 -9.60 -12.31 12.74
CA PRO A 114 -10.41 -12.40 13.95
C PRO A 114 -9.62 -12.86 15.19
N ASP A 115 -8.54 -13.62 15.02
CA ASP A 115 -7.71 -14.09 16.12
C ASP A 115 -7.01 -12.91 16.86
N ASP A 116 -6.80 -11.79 16.16
CA ASP A 116 -6.16 -10.57 16.71
C ASP A 116 -7.19 -9.51 17.14
N ALA A 117 -8.48 -9.77 16.93
CA ALA A 117 -9.55 -8.83 17.20
C ALA A 117 -10.00 -8.82 18.66
N LYS A 118 -10.65 -7.72 19.10
CA LYS A 118 -11.19 -7.60 20.47
C LYS A 118 -12.61 -8.16 20.60
N GLY A 119 -12.82 -8.86 21.69
CA GLY A 119 -14.15 -9.23 22.18
C GLY A 119 -14.97 -10.02 21.17
N ALA A 120 -16.21 -9.53 20.87
CA ALA A 120 -17.13 -10.21 19.97
C ALA A 120 -16.64 -10.26 18.50
N LEU A 121 -15.72 -9.37 18.11
CA LEU A 121 -15.14 -9.34 16.77
C LEU A 121 -14.33 -10.60 16.42
N GLN A 122 -13.87 -11.35 17.44
CA GLN A 122 -13.20 -12.64 17.28
C GLN A 122 -14.10 -13.71 16.62
N GLY A 123 -15.38 -13.50 16.61
CA GLY A 123 -16.33 -14.41 15.97
C GLY A 123 -16.66 -14.07 14.51
N LEU A 124 -16.17 -12.94 13.98
CA LEU A 124 -16.36 -12.56 12.58
C LEU A 124 -15.51 -13.44 11.65
N ASP A 125 -15.82 -13.42 10.39
CA ASP A 125 -15.02 -14.10 9.39
C ASP A 125 -13.78 -13.30 9.03
N GLU A 126 -12.69 -13.98 8.65
CA GLU A 126 -11.43 -13.38 8.21
C GLU A 126 -11.62 -12.57 6.92
N ARG A 127 -11.06 -11.36 6.83
CA ARG A 127 -10.98 -10.58 5.58
C ARG A 127 -9.57 -10.71 5.01
N LYS A 128 -9.47 -11.44 3.92
CA LYS A 128 -8.18 -11.76 3.32
C LYS A 128 -7.72 -10.68 2.38
N ALA A 129 -6.42 -10.52 2.38
CA ALA A 129 -5.74 -9.79 1.34
C ALA A 129 -6.07 -10.29 -0.07
N SER A 130 -6.01 -9.37 -1.03
CA SER A 130 -6.21 -9.67 -2.43
C SER A 130 -5.05 -9.18 -3.30
N ALA A 131 -5.19 -9.37 -4.60
CA ALA A 131 -4.39 -8.68 -5.60
C ALA A 131 -5.33 -7.90 -6.53
N ALA A 132 -4.89 -6.72 -6.94
CA ALA A 132 -5.62 -5.88 -7.87
C ALA A 132 -4.79 -5.59 -9.11
N ALA A 133 -5.44 -5.49 -10.27
CA ALA A 133 -4.81 -5.06 -11.50
C ALA A 133 -5.55 -3.87 -12.10
N GLY A 134 -4.81 -3.00 -12.79
CA GLY A 134 -5.40 -1.78 -13.29
C GLY A 134 -4.50 -0.92 -14.14
N LEU A 135 -4.89 0.34 -14.28
CA LEU A 135 -4.18 1.35 -15.05
C LEU A 135 -3.78 2.52 -14.17
N SER A 136 -2.60 3.05 -14.39
CA SER A 136 -2.07 4.25 -13.75
C SER A 136 -1.66 5.25 -14.83
N TYR A 137 -2.23 6.45 -14.78
CA TYR A 137 -1.78 7.56 -15.59
C TYR A 137 -1.19 8.65 -14.71
N GLN A 138 -0.02 9.13 -15.07
CA GLN A 138 0.63 10.24 -14.42
C GLN A 138 1.07 11.29 -15.44
N ARG A 139 0.79 12.55 -15.10
CA ARG A 139 1.30 13.71 -15.82
C ARG A 139 2.24 14.52 -14.94
N ARG A 140 3.45 14.75 -15.43
CA ARG A 140 4.44 15.62 -14.79
C ARG A 140 4.23 17.05 -15.26
N THR A 141 4.32 17.98 -14.32
CA THR A 141 4.22 19.42 -14.58
C THR A 141 5.37 20.13 -13.86
N PRO A 142 5.64 21.42 -14.17
CA PRO A 142 6.67 22.19 -13.46
C PRO A 142 6.46 22.30 -11.94
N ILE A 143 5.22 22.19 -11.46
CA ILE A 143 4.85 22.31 -10.05
C ILE A 143 4.72 20.97 -9.34
N GLY A 144 4.81 19.83 -10.04
CA GLY A 144 4.66 18.48 -9.47
C GLY A 144 4.07 17.49 -10.46
N GLY A 145 3.55 16.37 -9.96
CA GLY A 145 2.88 15.34 -10.75
C GLY A 145 1.45 15.11 -10.29
N PHE A 146 0.55 14.93 -11.25
CA PHE A 146 -0.80 14.45 -10.99
C PHE A 146 -0.87 12.99 -11.43
N ARG A 147 -1.40 12.13 -10.56
CA ARG A 147 -1.57 10.70 -10.85
C ARG A 147 -3.02 10.30 -10.61
N VAL A 148 -3.56 9.52 -11.56
CA VAL A 148 -4.82 8.81 -11.43
C VAL A 148 -4.53 7.33 -11.56
N GLN A 149 -5.09 6.52 -10.68
CA GLN A 149 -4.99 5.06 -10.70
C GLN A 149 -6.40 4.48 -10.58
N TYR A 150 -6.62 3.37 -11.25
CA TYR A 150 -7.83 2.55 -11.12
C TYR A 150 -7.41 1.09 -11.14
N ALA A 151 -7.95 0.29 -10.24
CA ALA A 151 -7.67 -1.13 -10.18
C ALA A 151 -8.90 -1.90 -9.69
N THR A 152 -9.02 -3.15 -10.13
CA THR A 152 -10.05 -4.09 -9.69
C THR A 152 -9.42 -5.30 -9.06
N ASP A 153 -10.14 -5.93 -8.15
CA ASP A 153 -9.76 -7.21 -7.55
C ASP A 153 -9.65 -8.29 -8.64
N ILE A 154 -8.54 -9.04 -8.64
CA ILE A 154 -8.28 -10.14 -9.60
C ILE A 154 -8.23 -11.52 -8.93
N LEU A 155 -8.36 -11.59 -7.60
CA LEU A 155 -8.44 -12.84 -6.85
C LEU A 155 -9.86 -13.15 -6.37
N ASP A 156 -10.83 -12.31 -6.76
CA ASP A 156 -12.25 -12.47 -6.44
C ASP A 156 -12.50 -12.59 -4.90
N ARG A 157 -11.78 -11.77 -4.12
CA ARG A 157 -11.97 -11.68 -2.67
C ARG A 157 -13.11 -10.73 -2.33
N SER A 158 -12.96 -9.48 -2.73
CA SER A 158 -13.99 -8.45 -2.60
C SER A 158 -14.83 -8.31 -3.87
N GLY A 159 -14.28 -8.68 -5.03
CA GLY A 159 -14.86 -8.35 -6.34
C GLY A 159 -14.87 -6.85 -6.65
N GLY A 160 -14.35 -6.03 -5.75
CA GLY A 160 -14.45 -4.58 -5.77
C GLY A 160 -13.39 -3.87 -6.61
N ALA A 161 -13.58 -2.57 -6.74
CA ALA A 161 -12.68 -1.66 -7.46
C ALA A 161 -12.26 -0.48 -6.60
N THR A 162 -11.03 0.00 -6.84
CA THR A 162 -10.47 1.18 -6.19
C THR A 162 -10.00 2.19 -7.22
N ALA A 163 -10.12 3.49 -6.88
CA ALA A 163 -9.53 4.56 -7.67
C ALA A 163 -8.78 5.54 -6.77
N ARG A 164 -7.66 6.07 -7.26
CA ARG A 164 -6.85 7.02 -6.50
C ARG A 164 -6.47 8.21 -7.35
N LEU A 165 -6.66 9.41 -6.80
CA LEU A 165 -6.19 10.67 -7.36
C LEU A 165 -5.13 11.26 -6.42
N SER A 166 -3.97 11.60 -6.96
CA SER A 166 -2.86 12.15 -6.19
C SER A 166 -2.25 13.37 -6.84
N TYR A 167 -1.88 14.35 -6.02
CA TYR A 167 -0.90 15.36 -6.37
C TYR A 167 0.39 15.08 -5.60
N ILE A 168 1.53 15.10 -6.31
CA ILE A 168 2.84 14.74 -5.78
C ILE A 168 3.81 15.88 -6.10
N ALA A 169 4.31 16.56 -5.07
CA ALA A 169 5.38 17.54 -5.24
C ALA A 169 6.75 16.86 -5.14
N ARG A 170 7.80 17.55 -5.62
CA ARG A 170 9.18 17.13 -5.49
C ARG A 170 10.03 18.26 -4.96
N ILE A 171 10.73 18.02 -3.85
CA ILE A 171 11.66 18.94 -3.22
C ILE A 171 13.02 18.24 -3.16
N SER A 172 14.03 18.75 -3.87
CA SER A 172 15.36 18.15 -3.90
C SER A 172 16.40 19.16 -3.42
N LYS A 173 17.27 18.70 -2.52
CA LYS A 173 18.44 19.47 -2.05
C LYS A 173 19.61 18.52 -1.81
N ASN A 174 20.68 18.69 -2.59
CA ASN A 174 21.85 17.82 -2.56
C ASN A 174 21.48 16.34 -2.76
N LYS A 175 21.77 15.50 -1.75
CA LYS A 175 21.53 14.05 -1.75
C LYS A 175 20.14 13.67 -1.24
N LEU A 176 19.34 14.64 -0.76
CA LEU A 176 18.01 14.42 -0.22
C LEU A 176 16.96 14.83 -1.26
N THR A 177 16.01 13.95 -1.49
CA THR A 177 14.79 14.26 -2.25
C THR A 177 13.58 13.86 -1.45
N VAL A 178 12.63 14.78 -1.28
CA VAL A 178 11.38 14.57 -0.56
C VAL A 178 10.21 14.70 -1.54
N TYR A 179 9.24 13.81 -1.40
CA TYR A 179 8.02 13.76 -2.22
C TYR A 179 6.79 13.85 -1.31
N PRO A 180 6.37 15.05 -0.88
CA PRO A 180 5.08 15.19 -0.24
C PRO A 180 3.97 14.97 -1.27
N SER A 181 2.93 14.25 -0.87
CA SER A 181 1.76 14.01 -1.71
C SER A 181 0.47 14.06 -0.90
N VAL A 182 -0.59 14.48 -1.57
CA VAL A 182 -1.95 14.48 -1.04
C VAL A 182 -2.89 13.89 -2.08
N GLY A 183 -3.97 13.31 -1.65
CA GLY A 183 -4.91 12.71 -2.59
C GLY A 183 -6.18 12.21 -1.93
N PHE A 184 -6.96 11.55 -2.77
CA PHE A 184 -8.18 10.84 -2.39
C PHE A 184 -8.13 9.43 -2.91
N GLU A 185 -8.65 8.51 -2.12
CA GLU A 185 -8.89 7.13 -2.48
C GLU A 185 -10.39 6.87 -2.47
N TYR A 186 -10.91 6.39 -3.58
CA TYR A 186 -12.27 5.90 -3.73
C TYR A 186 -12.25 4.38 -3.69
N ASN A 187 -13.12 3.80 -2.87
CA ASN A 187 -13.40 2.38 -2.85
C ASN A 187 -14.88 2.18 -3.17
N ASP A 188 -15.21 1.23 -4.04
CA ASP A 188 -16.61 0.94 -4.35
C ASP A 188 -17.31 0.17 -3.22
N ALA A 189 -18.60 -0.08 -3.39
CA ALA A 189 -19.42 -0.74 -2.38
C ALA A 189 -18.96 -2.20 -2.14
N ASP A 190 -18.60 -2.93 -3.19
CA ASP A 190 -18.17 -4.33 -3.06
C ASP A 190 -16.86 -4.44 -2.27
N TYR A 191 -15.89 -3.53 -2.53
CA TYR A 191 -14.67 -3.44 -1.73
C TYR A 191 -14.98 -3.16 -0.26
N ASN A 192 -15.79 -2.15 0.02
CA ASN A 192 -16.08 -1.74 1.39
C ASN A 192 -16.93 -2.79 2.13
N GLU A 193 -17.91 -3.40 1.46
CA GLU A 193 -18.73 -4.45 2.06
C GLU A 193 -17.88 -5.64 2.49
N TYR A 194 -16.91 -6.07 1.66
CA TYR A 194 -16.02 -7.16 2.02
C TYR A 194 -15.12 -6.82 3.21
N TYR A 195 -14.51 -5.62 3.23
CA TYR A 195 -13.53 -5.27 4.26
C TYR A 195 -14.14 -4.67 5.52
N TYR A 196 -15.27 -3.97 5.43
CA TYR A 196 -15.87 -3.23 6.53
C TYR A 196 -17.31 -3.64 6.86
N GLY A 197 -17.93 -4.48 6.04
CA GLY A 197 -19.28 -4.98 6.27
C GLY A 197 -19.32 -6.06 7.36
N VAL A 198 -20.48 -6.16 8.05
CA VAL A 198 -20.83 -7.25 8.96
C VAL A 198 -22.16 -7.80 8.52
N SER A 199 -22.16 -9.04 8.01
CA SER A 199 -23.36 -9.69 7.51
C SER A 199 -24.36 -10.05 8.63
N ASP A 200 -25.64 -10.23 8.27
CA ASP A 200 -26.67 -10.70 9.21
C ASP A 200 -26.30 -12.04 9.86
N ALA A 201 -25.62 -12.92 9.13
CA ALA A 201 -25.17 -14.21 9.65
C ALA A 201 -24.06 -14.06 10.69
N GLU A 202 -23.08 -13.18 10.45
CA GLU A 202 -22.04 -12.84 11.43
C GLU A 202 -22.64 -12.14 12.66
N SER A 203 -23.56 -11.21 12.44
CA SER A 203 -24.28 -10.52 13.53
C SER A 203 -25.04 -11.50 14.41
N ALA A 204 -25.79 -12.42 13.84
CA ALA A 204 -26.53 -13.44 14.58
C ALA A 204 -25.61 -14.39 15.37
N LYS A 205 -24.42 -14.68 14.85
CA LYS A 205 -23.42 -15.56 15.48
C LYS A 205 -22.67 -14.88 16.63
N THR A 206 -22.34 -13.59 16.48
CA THR A 206 -21.42 -12.89 17.36
C THR A 206 -22.06 -11.88 18.28
N GLY A 207 -23.25 -11.37 17.90
CA GLY A 207 -23.90 -10.25 18.56
C GLY A 207 -23.31 -8.89 18.16
N VAL A 208 -22.35 -8.84 17.26
CA VAL A 208 -21.88 -7.59 16.63
C VAL A 208 -23.01 -7.05 15.74
N GLU A 209 -23.24 -5.74 15.75
CA GLU A 209 -24.26 -5.12 14.92
C GLU A 209 -24.02 -5.36 13.43
N ALA A 210 -25.05 -5.75 12.69
CA ALA A 210 -24.97 -5.90 11.23
C ALA A 210 -24.68 -4.54 10.58
N TYR A 211 -23.77 -4.51 9.62
CA TYR A 211 -23.36 -3.27 8.95
C TYR A 211 -23.18 -3.49 7.45
N THR A 212 -23.88 -2.71 6.65
CA THR A 212 -23.73 -2.67 5.20
C THR A 212 -22.95 -1.41 4.83
N SER A 213 -21.81 -1.59 4.20
CA SER A 213 -20.92 -0.50 3.81
C SER A 213 -21.12 -0.14 2.34
N ASN A 214 -21.25 1.16 2.04
CA ASN A 214 -21.35 1.68 0.68
C ASN A 214 -19.99 2.15 0.15
N SER A 215 -19.98 2.76 -1.03
CA SER A 215 -18.76 3.35 -1.59
C SER A 215 -18.23 4.48 -0.73
N SER A 216 -16.92 4.61 -0.67
CA SER A 216 -16.22 5.60 0.18
C SER A 216 -15.28 6.48 -0.62
N LEU A 217 -15.00 7.67 -0.06
CA LEU A 217 -13.96 8.58 -0.53
C LEU A 217 -13.15 9.06 0.66
N SER A 218 -11.92 8.58 0.77
CA SER A 218 -11.02 8.82 1.90
C SER A 218 -9.83 9.69 1.50
N PRO A 219 -9.63 10.86 2.10
CA PRO A 219 -8.44 11.66 1.87
C PRO A 219 -7.21 11.00 2.49
N TYR A 220 -6.05 11.19 1.88
CA TYR A 220 -4.78 10.75 2.43
C TYR A 220 -3.65 11.75 2.20
N ILE A 221 -2.65 11.67 3.04
CA ILE A 221 -1.36 12.34 2.87
C ILE A 221 -0.24 11.31 2.89
N ASN A 222 0.82 11.59 2.14
CA ASN A 222 2.00 10.76 2.15
C ASN A 222 3.26 11.64 2.03
N ILE A 223 4.30 11.31 2.77
CA ILE A 223 5.60 11.95 2.67
C ILE A 223 6.64 10.85 2.47
N SER A 224 7.34 10.88 1.34
CA SER A 224 8.48 10.02 1.07
C SER A 224 9.75 10.84 1.02
N ALA A 225 10.83 10.30 1.54
CA ALA A 225 12.15 10.89 1.47
C ALA A 225 13.17 9.84 1.04
N ASN A 226 14.03 10.21 0.09
CA ASN A 226 15.15 9.39 -0.37
C ASN A 226 16.45 10.15 -0.11
N TYR A 227 17.46 9.45 0.40
CA TYR A 227 18.77 9.99 0.65
C TYR A 227 19.85 9.09 0.04
N ASP A 228 20.63 9.65 -0.90
CA ASP A 228 21.75 8.97 -1.52
C ASP A 228 23.01 9.12 -0.65
N PHE A 229 23.40 8.08 0.08
CA PHE A 229 24.64 8.08 0.87
C PHE A 229 25.84 8.18 -0.06
N ASN A 230 25.84 7.36 -1.12
CA ASN A 230 26.82 7.34 -2.20
C ASN A 230 26.18 6.77 -3.46
N GLU A 231 27.00 6.47 -4.49
CA GLU A 231 26.52 5.93 -5.78
C GLU A 231 25.81 4.57 -5.66
N ARG A 232 26.17 3.77 -4.63
CA ARG A 232 25.65 2.41 -4.44
C ARG A 232 24.64 2.28 -3.32
N TRP A 233 24.63 3.16 -2.34
CA TRP A 233 23.77 3.04 -1.19
C TRP A 233 22.81 4.21 -1.08
N ALA A 234 21.55 3.88 -0.89
CA ALA A 234 20.50 4.85 -0.60
C ALA A 234 19.62 4.38 0.57
N GLY A 235 19.14 5.34 1.34
CA GLY A 235 18.10 5.11 2.32
C GLY A 235 16.81 5.78 1.89
N PHE A 236 15.68 5.22 2.32
CA PHE A 236 14.41 5.89 2.16
C PHE A 236 13.57 5.81 3.44
N ALA A 237 12.70 6.79 3.59
CA ALA A 237 11.67 6.82 4.61
C ALA A 237 10.34 7.17 3.95
N ASN A 238 9.27 6.55 4.43
CA ASN A 238 7.92 6.86 4.01
C ASN A 238 6.99 6.92 5.21
N GLN A 239 6.12 7.92 5.24
CA GLN A 239 5.00 8.01 6.16
C GLN A 239 3.74 8.26 5.34
N SER A 240 2.75 7.40 5.51
CA SER A 240 1.41 7.55 4.96
C SER A 240 0.39 7.62 6.08
N LEU A 241 -0.64 8.41 5.86
CA LEU A 241 -1.79 8.54 6.73
C LEU A 241 -3.03 8.66 5.86
N SER A 242 -3.99 7.75 6.05
CA SER A 242 -5.32 7.81 5.44
C SER A 242 -6.36 8.15 6.50
N TYR A 243 -7.32 8.97 6.15
CA TYR A 243 -8.44 9.32 7.01
C TYR A 243 -9.71 8.64 6.46
N LEU A 244 -10.23 7.68 7.22
CA LEU A 244 -11.37 6.86 6.80
C LEU A 244 -12.62 7.73 6.63
N SER A 245 -13.38 7.45 5.58
CA SER A 245 -14.72 8.02 5.39
C SER A 245 -15.69 7.51 6.48
N ASN A 246 -16.87 8.10 6.57
CA ASN A 246 -17.88 7.60 7.50
C ASN A 246 -18.27 6.16 7.16
N GLU A 247 -18.41 5.82 5.88
CA GLU A 247 -18.75 4.47 5.40
C GLU A 247 -17.79 3.38 5.86
N GLN A 248 -16.57 3.74 6.20
CA GLN A 248 -15.58 2.81 6.73
C GLN A 248 -15.48 2.89 8.26
N TYR A 249 -15.52 4.12 8.79
CA TYR A 249 -15.34 4.35 10.23
C TYR A 249 -16.53 3.94 11.07
N ASP A 250 -17.77 4.05 10.55
CA ASP A 250 -18.98 3.70 11.28
C ASP A 250 -19.21 2.18 11.34
N SER A 251 -18.32 1.38 10.71
CA SER A 251 -18.30 -0.08 10.86
C SER A 251 -17.98 -0.47 12.31
N PRO A 252 -18.70 -1.44 12.87
CA PRO A 252 -18.42 -1.96 14.22
C PRO A 252 -17.07 -2.69 14.33
N MET A 253 -16.39 -2.95 13.20
CA MET A 253 -15.05 -3.53 13.15
C MET A 253 -13.93 -2.48 13.39
N VAL A 254 -14.25 -1.19 13.38
CA VAL A 254 -13.28 -0.08 13.33
C VAL A 254 -13.35 0.78 14.58
N ASP A 255 -12.20 1.05 15.21
CA ASP A 255 -12.10 1.95 16.37
C ASP A 255 -11.31 3.24 16.11
N SER A 256 -10.53 3.27 15.02
CA SER A 256 -9.71 4.42 14.63
C SER A 256 -10.17 5.04 13.31
N ARG A 257 -10.22 6.38 13.25
CA ARG A 257 -10.52 7.08 12.00
C ARG A 257 -9.32 7.19 11.06
N THR A 258 -8.19 6.62 11.44
CA THR A 258 -6.97 6.72 10.66
C THR A 258 -6.22 5.41 10.58
N ASP A 259 -5.79 5.08 9.37
CA ASP A 259 -4.74 4.10 9.08
C ASP A 259 -3.42 4.80 8.84
N SER A 260 -2.33 4.23 9.31
CA SER A 260 -1.02 4.78 9.01
C SER A 260 0.04 3.72 8.76
N THR A 261 0.99 4.08 7.91
CA THR A 261 2.13 3.24 7.59
C THR A 261 3.40 4.04 7.61
N THR A 262 4.37 3.53 8.36
CA THR A 262 5.74 4.04 8.38
C THR A 262 6.66 2.99 7.78
N THR A 263 7.47 3.36 6.79
CA THR A 263 8.46 2.45 6.20
C THR A 263 9.84 3.11 6.21
N LEU A 264 10.84 2.38 6.65
CA LEU A 264 12.24 2.75 6.55
C LEU A 264 12.98 1.68 5.77
N GLY A 265 13.85 2.07 4.87
CA GLY A 265 14.58 1.11 4.05
C GLY A 265 16.01 1.52 3.74
N LEU A 266 16.85 0.51 3.55
CA LEU A 266 18.22 0.64 3.06
C LEU A 266 18.36 -0.17 1.78
N LEU A 267 18.84 0.48 0.71
CA LEU A 267 18.92 -0.08 -0.64
C LEU A 267 20.35 -0.07 -1.13
N TYR A 268 20.73 -1.15 -1.79
CA TYR A 268 21.95 -1.23 -2.60
C TYR A 268 21.57 -1.15 -4.07
N LYS A 269 22.20 -0.24 -4.81
CA LYS A 269 22.02 0.02 -6.24
C LYS A 269 23.11 -0.72 -7.03
N PHE A 270 22.72 -1.44 -8.04
CA PHE A 270 23.62 -2.18 -8.95
C PHE A 270 23.99 -1.34 -10.16
#